data_ac49c2d04081df7a6aa12d3240822e3b
#
_entry.id   ac49c2d04081df7a6aa12d3240822e3b
#
_cell.length_a   1.000
_cell.length_b   1.000
_cell.length_c   1.000
_cell.angle_alpha   90.00
_cell.angle_beta   90.00
_cell.angle_gamma   90.00
#
_symmetry.space_group_name_H-M   'P 1'
#
loop_
_entity.id
_entity.type
_entity.pdbx_description
1 polymer ?
#
loop_
_entity_poly.entity_id
_entity_poly.type
_entity_poly.pdbx_seq_one_letter_code
_entity_poly.pdbx_strand_id
1 'polypeptide(L)'
;MRKRALEYFFLTTFIGFIFQGAIAQQAAAPQIRHIPSELQKYVETTNYNDVRIKKFPIAMQCWTFRKFTFFETLLKLKDLGIKYVQAYPGQPLGTELPNARFDDNMTDELQAKVKDKLKEAGLTVFAYGVCDIGKTEESMRKVFNFARMMGIRTVVCEPADDDFTLLEKLVKEYNLQIAIHNHPEPNKYAKPETVFNHVDGKDSRIGSCADNGHWMRGMNDPREAFKLLEGRILDVHLKDRDGYGSPPAANDVPWGQGRGNIRDLLAELTLQDYSGFLTIEYENEKEVANPIPAIQKSVEYVKSITYYKGYEQIFRKSGGQYEKHGWNHYGPGYFEVDPKTGVLKGQGGMGLLWYGKKYKDFIFECDFKCSTKETNSGIFIRVPEVPTSDDYIYHSFEIQIYDAGEDIHVTGAVYDVEAPKMNAFLPIGEWNHIKIEFKGKHLKVELNDKLIIDWDAKPGGKVKDYAQEGYIGLQNHDSISPPYFRNIYIKEL
;
A
#
# COMPACT_ATOMS: atom_id res chain seq x y z
N MET A 1 -92.46 8.22 -24.46
CA MET A 1 -92.12 6.76 -24.35
C MET A 1 -90.88 6.54 -25.11
N ARG A 2 -89.92 5.82 -24.51
CA ARG A 2 -88.61 5.47 -25.00
C ARG A 2 -87.60 6.60 -25.24
N LYS A 3 -86.75 6.80 -24.18
CA LYS A 3 -85.51 7.55 -24.19
C LYS A 3 -84.40 6.68 -24.80
N ARG A 4 -83.62 7.24 -25.67
CA ARG A 4 -82.34 6.69 -26.08
C ARG A 4 -81.27 7.60 -25.49
N ALA A 5 -80.40 6.99 -24.70
CA ALA A 5 -79.20 7.62 -24.18
C ALA A 5 -78.07 7.59 -25.25
N LEU A 6 -77.40 8.73 -25.42
CA LEU A 6 -76.22 8.85 -26.25
C LEU A 6 -75.01 8.76 -25.32
N GLU A 7 -74.19 7.74 -25.53
CA GLU A 7 -72.93 7.57 -24.87
C GLU A 7 -71.86 8.38 -25.63
N TYR A 8 -71.21 9.30 -24.93
CA TYR A 8 -69.98 9.94 -25.42
C TYR A 8 -68.79 9.12 -25.00
N PHE A 9 -68.03 8.55 -25.97
CA PHE A 9 -66.73 7.96 -25.81
C PHE A 9 -65.67 9.08 -25.76
N PHE A 10 -65.07 9.35 -24.58
CA PHE A 10 -63.88 10.12 -24.48
C PHE A 10 -62.66 9.19 -24.67
N LEU A 11 -61.96 9.35 -25.79
CA LEU A 11 -60.69 8.70 -26.09
C LEU A 11 -59.59 9.49 -25.40
N THR A 12 -59.16 9.09 -24.19
CA THR A 12 -57.95 9.60 -23.54
C THR A 12 -56.76 8.77 -24.02
N THR A 13 -55.99 9.36 -24.91
CA THR A 13 -54.67 8.85 -25.33
C THR A 13 -53.71 9.00 -24.17
N PHE A 14 -53.43 7.87 -23.46
CA PHE A 14 -52.34 7.79 -22.51
C PHE A 14 -51.03 7.59 -23.31
N ILE A 15 -50.22 8.64 -23.42
CA ILE A 15 -48.83 8.52 -23.88
C ILE A 15 -48.03 7.96 -22.71
N GLY A 16 -47.87 6.65 -22.68
CA GLY A 16 -46.97 5.97 -21.80
C GLY A 16 -45.54 6.25 -22.25
N PHE A 17 -44.80 7.11 -21.53
CA PHE A 17 -43.35 7.16 -21.59
C PHE A 17 -42.83 5.85 -21.04
N ILE A 18 -42.45 4.94 -21.91
CA ILE A 18 -41.64 3.77 -21.56
C ILE A 18 -40.24 4.32 -21.26
N PHE A 19 -39.95 4.51 -19.98
CA PHE A 19 -38.58 4.58 -19.49
C PHE A 19 -37.98 3.17 -19.73
N GLN A 20 -37.35 2.98 -20.88
CA GLN A 20 -36.35 1.93 -21.04
C GLN A 20 -35.17 2.30 -20.12
N GLY A 21 -35.24 1.86 -18.86
CA GLY A 21 -34.09 1.75 -18.02
C GLY A 21 -33.09 0.86 -18.76
N ALA A 22 -32.04 1.48 -19.32
CA ALA A 22 -30.86 0.73 -19.73
C ALA A 22 -30.33 0.03 -18.47
N ILE A 23 -30.75 -1.24 -18.29
CA ILE A 23 -30.03 -2.15 -17.42
C ILE A 23 -28.67 -2.25 -18.09
N ALA A 24 -27.70 -1.51 -17.55
CA ALA A 24 -26.30 -1.72 -17.88
C ALA A 24 -26.05 -3.20 -17.58
N GLN A 25 -25.99 -4.00 -18.63
CA GLN A 25 -25.60 -5.39 -18.56
C GLN A 25 -24.19 -5.35 -17.95
N GLN A 26 -24.12 -5.65 -16.65
CA GLN A 26 -22.86 -5.79 -15.95
C GLN A 26 -22.13 -6.88 -16.73
N ALA A 27 -21.14 -6.49 -17.52
CA ALA A 27 -20.35 -7.44 -18.30
C ALA A 27 -19.91 -8.52 -17.32
N ALA A 28 -20.20 -9.77 -17.65
CA ALA A 28 -19.80 -10.90 -16.83
C ALA A 28 -18.31 -10.72 -16.50
N ALA A 29 -17.95 -10.84 -15.22
CA ALA A 29 -16.56 -10.73 -14.82
C ALA A 29 -15.73 -11.69 -15.67
N PRO A 30 -14.61 -11.24 -16.25
CA PRO A 30 -13.78 -12.10 -17.09
C PRO A 30 -13.39 -13.34 -16.29
N GLN A 31 -13.35 -14.49 -16.98
CA GLN A 31 -12.90 -15.72 -16.33
C GLN A 31 -11.41 -15.57 -16.01
N ILE A 32 -11.12 -15.43 -14.72
CA ILE A 32 -9.76 -15.31 -14.21
C ILE A 32 -9.16 -16.71 -14.13
N ARG A 33 -7.92 -16.86 -14.55
CA ARG A 33 -7.19 -18.13 -14.39
C ARG A 33 -6.93 -18.37 -12.91
N HIS A 34 -7.15 -19.61 -12.48
CA HIS A 34 -6.89 -20.02 -11.11
C HIS A 34 -5.48 -20.57 -10.96
N ILE A 35 -4.91 -20.35 -9.80
CA ILE A 35 -3.63 -20.95 -9.40
C ILE A 35 -3.86 -22.46 -9.25
N PRO A 36 -2.96 -23.32 -9.78
CA PRO A 36 -3.03 -24.76 -9.60
C PRO A 36 -3.21 -25.19 -8.14
N SER A 37 -3.95 -26.27 -7.90
CA SER A 37 -4.31 -26.72 -6.55
C SER A 37 -3.11 -26.96 -5.63
N GLU A 38 -2.00 -27.44 -6.19
CA GLU A 38 -0.75 -27.68 -5.47
C GLU A 38 -0.09 -26.39 -4.95
N LEU A 39 -0.40 -25.25 -5.57
CA LEU A 39 0.10 -23.94 -5.18
C LEU A 39 -0.89 -23.14 -4.33
N GLN A 40 -2.14 -23.61 -4.18
CA GLN A 40 -3.17 -22.90 -3.39
C GLN A 40 -2.78 -22.67 -1.93
N LYS A 41 -1.89 -23.50 -1.38
CA LYS A 41 -1.36 -23.32 -0.01
C LYS A 41 -0.62 -22.00 0.21
N TYR A 42 -0.17 -21.34 -0.87
CA TYR A 42 0.50 -20.02 -0.83
C TYR A 42 -0.49 -18.86 -0.96
N VAL A 43 -1.76 -19.14 -1.28
CA VAL A 43 -2.80 -18.12 -1.50
C VAL A 43 -3.82 -18.17 -0.37
N GLU A 44 -3.96 -17.07 0.36
CA GLU A 44 -4.92 -16.92 1.45
C GLU A 44 -5.95 -15.82 1.11
N THR A 45 -7.20 -16.04 1.49
CA THR A 45 -8.22 -14.99 1.38
C THR A 45 -7.95 -13.91 2.43
N THR A 46 -7.91 -12.65 2.00
CA THR A 46 -7.69 -11.48 2.85
C THR A 46 -8.74 -10.41 2.56
N ASN A 47 -9.30 -9.80 3.60
CA ASN A 47 -10.13 -8.61 3.44
C ASN A 47 -9.24 -7.36 3.41
N TYR A 48 -8.87 -6.90 2.23
CA TYR A 48 -7.98 -5.73 2.06
C TYR A 48 -8.63 -4.40 2.45
N ASN A 49 -9.96 -4.31 2.56
CA ASN A 49 -10.63 -3.09 3.01
C ASN A 49 -10.21 -2.69 4.43
N ASP A 50 -9.77 -3.69 5.19
CA ASP A 50 -9.37 -3.52 6.58
C ASP A 50 -7.88 -3.21 6.76
N VAL A 51 -7.10 -3.16 5.68
CA VAL A 51 -5.66 -2.93 5.75
C VAL A 51 -5.33 -1.47 5.48
N ARG A 52 -4.56 -0.88 6.38
CA ARG A 52 -4.01 0.45 6.19
C ARG A 52 -2.67 0.39 5.45
N ILE A 53 -2.57 1.13 4.35
CA ILE A 53 -1.48 0.98 3.39
C ILE A 53 -0.26 1.81 3.80
N LYS A 54 0.93 1.20 3.80
CA LYS A 54 2.22 1.90 3.96
C LYS A 54 2.49 2.82 2.77
N LYS A 55 3.34 3.82 3.00
CA LYS A 55 3.89 4.65 1.92
C LYS A 55 5.09 3.96 1.29
N PHE A 56 5.01 3.67 0.00
CA PHE A 56 6.11 3.13 -0.79
C PHE A 56 6.81 4.20 -1.62
N PRO A 57 8.12 4.09 -1.89
CA PRO A 57 8.80 4.97 -2.83
C PRO A 57 8.29 4.72 -4.26
N ILE A 58 8.00 5.81 -4.99
CA ILE A 58 7.54 5.75 -6.37
C ILE A 58 8.73 5.87 -7.30
N ALA A 59 8.78 5.00 -8.31
CA ALA A 59 9.73 5.00 -9.40
C ALA A 59 9.02 5.08 -10.75
N MET A 60 9.80 5.25 -11.82
CA MET A 60 9.29 5.29 -13.19
C MET A 60 10.04 4.30 -14.07
N GLN A 61 9.31 3.43 -14.76
CA GLN A 61 9.80 2.68 -15.91
C GLN A 61 9.84 3.62 -17.13
N CYS A 62 11.04 3.85 -17.64
CA CYS A 62 11.25 4.79 -18.76
C CYS A 62 10.53 4.40 -20.07
N TRP A 63 10.07 3.16 -20.21
CA TRP A 63 9.24 2.74 -21.36
C TRP A 63 7.96 3.56 -21.47
N THR A 64 7.43 4.06 -20.37
CA THR A 64 6.33 5.05 -20.36
C THR A 64 6.63 6.27 -21.23
N PHE A 65 7.89 6.67 -21.27
CA PHE A 65 8.42 7.81 -22.06
C PHE A 65 9.17 7.37 -23.31
N ARG A 66 8.83 6.23 -23.92
CA ARG A 66 9.51 5.66 -25.11
C ARG A 66 9.53 6.56 -26.35
N LYS A 67 8.72 7.63 -26.38
CA LYS A 67 8.74 8.66 -27.43
C LYS A 67 9.73 9.81 -27.13
N PHE A 68 10.39 9.78 -26.00
CA PHE A 68 11.35 10.80 -25.56
C PHE A 68 12.73 10.19 -25.37
N THR A 69 13.76 11.02 -25.47
CA THR A 69 15.11 10.61 -25.09
C THR A 69 15.21 10.42 -23.57
N PHE A 70 16.26 9.71 -23.14
CA PHE A 70 16.49 9.50 -21.71
C PHE A 70 16.66 10.83 -20.96
N PHE A 71 17.43 11.78 -21.49
CA PHE A 71 17.64 13.07 -20.84
C PHE A 71 16.37 13.93 -20.79
N GLU A 72 15.53 13.92 -21.83
CA GLU A 72 14.20 14.56 -21.77
C GLU A 72 13.30 13.90 -20.72
N THR A 73 13.37 12.57 -20.61
CA THR A 73 12.64 11.82 -19.58
C THR A 73 13.07 12.25 -18.17
N LEU A 74 14.40 12.39 -17.91
CA LEU A 74 14.89 12.84 -16.60
C LEU A 74 14.33 14.23 -16.21
N LEU A 75 14.26 15.17 -17.16
CA LEU A 75 13.68 16.49 -16.89
C LEU A 75 12.20 16.40 -16.52
N LYS A 76 11.42 15.61 -17.26
CA LYS A 76 9.99 15.39 -16.98
C LYS A 76 9.76 14.75 -15.61
N LEU A 77 10.60 13.80 -15.21
CA LEU A 77 10.52 13.14 -13.91
C LEU A 77 10.90 14.06 -12.76
N LYS A 78 11.89 14.93 -12.97
CA LYS A 78 12.25 15.99 -12.00
C LYS A 78 11.05 16.89 -11.72
N ASP A 79 10.35 17.35 -12.76
CA ASP A 79 9.16 18.20 -12.65
C ASP A 79 7.99 17.49 -11.95
N LEU A 80 7.86 16.17 -12.14
CA LEU A 80 6.89 15.32 -11.45
C LEU A 80 7.28 14.99 -9.99
N GLY A 81 8.51 15.32 -9.57
CA GLY A 81 9.03 14.98 -8.25
C GLY A 81 9.34 13.49 -8.05
N ILE A 82 9.44 12.71 -9.13
CA ILE A 82 9.83 11.30 -9.12
C ILE A 82 11.35 11.22 -9.17
N LYS A 83 11.95 10.51 -8.19
CA LYS A 83 13.41 10.48 -8.00
C LYS A 83 14.09 9.18 -8.46
N TYR A 84 13.33 8.15 -8.72
CA TYR A 84 13.86 6.81 -9.01
C TYR A 84 13.42 6.37 -10.39
N VAL A 85 14.34 5.75 -11.11
CA VAL A 85 14.20 5.42 -12.54
C VAL A 85 14.59 3.96 -12.78
N GLN A 86 13.77 3.26 -13.52
CA GLN A 86 14.15 2.05 -14.22
C GLN A 86 14.38 2.40 -15.68
N ALA A 87 15.62 2.27 -16.15
CA ALA A 87 15.98 2.49 -17.54
C ALA A 87 15.78 1.21 -18.36
N TYR A 88 15.42 1.36 -19.64
CA TYR A 88 15.32 0.23 -20.55
C TYR A 88 16.40 0.28 -21.65
N PRO A 89 16.86 -0.88 -22.17
CA PRO A 89 17.88 -0.94 -23.20
C PRO A 89 17.38 -0.33 -24.52
N GLY A 90 18.23 0.47 -25.17
CA GLY A 90 17.97 1.05 -26.48
C GLY A 90 17.28 2.42 -26.45
N GLN A 91 16.95 2.99 -25.29
CA GLN A 91 16.41 4.36 -25.23
C GLN A 91 17.45 5.37 -25.74
N PRO A 92 17.13 6.25 -26.72
CA PRO A 92 18.05 7.31 -27.15
C PRO A 92 18.48 8.18 -25.95
N LEU A 93 19.77 8.50 -25.83
CA LEU A 93 20.25 9.28 -24.70
C LEU A 93 19.83 10.74 -24.75
N GLY A 94 20.00 11.40 -25.89
CA GLY A 94 19.68 12.81 -26.09
C GLY A 94 19.75 13.17 -27.55
N THR A 95 19.13 14.28 -27.93
CA THR A 95 19.12 14.78 -29.32
C THR A 95 20.53 15.16 -29.81
N GLU A 96 21.39 15.58 -28.88
CA GLU A 96 22.80 15.88 -29.14
C GLU A 96 23.68 14.62 -29.29
N LEU A 97 23.13 13.44 -29.00
CA LEU A 97 23.78 12.14 -29.06
C LEU A 97 22.97 11.15 -29.92
N PRO A 98 22.75 11.40 -31.19
CA PRO A 98 21.73 10.71 -31.99
C PRO A 98 21.93 9.19 -32.11
N ASN A 99 23.18 8.73 -31.99
CA ASN A 99 23.55 7.31 -32.09
C ASN A 99 23.74 6.64 -30.74
N ALA A 100 23.74 7.39 -29.65
CA ALA A 100 23.95 6.84 -28.31
C ALA A 100 22.63 6.34 -27.72
N ARG A 101 22.68 5.19 -27.10
CA ARG A 101 21.55 4.54 -26.44
C ARG A 101 21.90 4.22 -24.99
N PHE A 102 20.89 4.19 -24.13
CA PHE A 102 21.06 3.67 -22.78
C PHE A 102 21.08 2.13 -22.87
N ASP A 103 22.25 1.54 -22.80
CA ASP A 103 22.43 0.09 -22.77
C ASP A 103 23.81 -0.30 -22.22
N ASP A 104 24.04 -1.60 -22.08
CA ASP A 104 25.31 -2.17 -21.60
C ASP A 104 26.47 -2.08 -22.61
N ASN A 105 26.28 -1.44 -23.77
CA ASN A 105 27.34 -1.09 -24.73
C ASN A 105 27.83 0.37 -24.57
N MET A 106 27.29 1.14 -23.64
CA MET A 106 27.76 2.51 -23.40
C MET A 106 29.25 2.52 -23.00
N THR A 107 30.01 3.40 -23.66
CA THR A 107 31.41 3.67 -23.28
C THR A 107 31.47 4.32 -21.90
N ASP A 108 32.64 4.31 -21.28
CA ASP A 108 32.85 4.96 -19.97
C ASP A 108 32.52 6.45 -20.01
N GLU A 109 32.80 7.14 -21.11
CA GLU A 109 32.47 8.56 -21.32
C GLU A 109 30.95 8.78 -21.37
N LEU A 110 30.21 7.89 -22.05
CA LEU A 110 28.74 7.97 -22.08
C LEU A 110 28.13 7.66 -20.72
N GLN A 111 28.67 6.66 -20.00
CA GLN A 111 28.24 6.33 -18.63
C GLN A 111 28.49 7.51 -17.68
N ALA A 112 29.64 8.17 -17.77
CA ALA A 112 29.95 9.35 -16.99
C ALA A 112 28.96 10.49 -17.30
N LYS A 113 28.69 10.77 -18.57
CA LYS A 113 27.71 11.79 -19.01
C LYS A 113 26.30 11.48 -18.50
N VAL A 114 25.87 10.22 -18.52
CA VAL A 114 24.57 9.80 -17.98
C VAL A 114 24.51 10.04 -16.48
N LYS A 115 25.57 9.69 -15.73
CA LYS A 115 25.66 9.93 -14.28
C LYS A 115 25.59 11.43 -13.94
N ASP A 116 26.26 12.28 -14.72
CA ASP A 116 26.19 13.73 -14.54
C ASP A 116 24.76 14.24 -14.76
N LYS A 117 24.07 13.78 -15.81
CA LYS A 117 22.67 14.14 -16.09
C LYS A 117 21.72 13.69 -14.99
N LEU A 118 21.89 12.49 -14.47
CA LEU A 118 21.13 11.99 -13.32
C LEU A 118 21.34 12.85 -12.09
N LYS A 119 22.61 13.23 -11.80
CA LYS A 119 22.96 14.10 -10.67
C LYS A 119 22.37 15.50 -10.83
N GLU A 120 22.46 16.12 -12.02
CA GLU A 120 21.84 17.42 -12.33
C GLU A 120 20.33 17.40 -12.14
N ALA A 121 19.67 16.30 -12.49
CA ALA A 121 18.25 16.11 -12.33
C ALA A 121 17.85 15.71 -10.89
N GLY A 122 18.78 15.25 -10.07
CA GLY A 122 18.53 14.73 -8.72
C GLY A 122 17.83 13.36 -8.75
N LEU A 123 18.09 12.54 -9.77
CA LEU A 123 17.50 11.22 -9.95
C LEU A 123 18.53 10.10 -9.76
N THR A 124 18.02 8.90 -9.47
CA THR A 124 18.81 7.68 -9.33
C THR A 124 18.23 6.58 -10.22
N VAL A 125 19.05 5.98 -11.06
CA VAL A 125 18.69 4.74 -11.76
C VAL A 125 18.89 3.59 -10.76
N PHE A 126 17.81 2.90 -10.39
CA PHE A 126 17.87 1.79 -9.46
C PHE A 126 17.75 0.43 -10.16
N ALA A 127 17.14 0.40 -11.35
CA ALA A 127 16.91 -0.81 -12.12
C ALA A 127 17.17 -0.60 -13.62
N TYR A 128 17.48 -1.69 -14.29
CA TYR A 128 17.73 -1.76 -15.74
C TYR A 128 17.01 -2.97 -16.35
N GLY A 129 16.18 -2.71 -17.34
CA GLY A 129 15.44 -3.75 -18.06
C GLY A 129 14.07 -3.26 -18.57
N VAL A 130 13.30 -4.11 -19.28
CA VAL A 130 13.58 -5.56 -19.47
C VAL A 130 14.74 -5.71 -20.46
N CYS A 131 15.78 -6.39 -20.06
CA CYS A 131 16.99 -6.57 -20.91
C CYS A 131 17.28 -8.04 -21.21
N ASP A 132 17.94 -8.27 -22.34
CA ASP A 132 18.53 -9.55 -22.66
C ASP A 132 19.88 -9.67 -21.92
N ILE A 133 20.04 -10.70 -21.12
CA ILE A 133 21.28 -10.99 -20.40
C ILE A 133 22.25 -11.88 -21.21
N GLY A 134 21.83 -12.30 -22.40
CA GLY A 134 22.56 -13.24 -23.27
C GLY A 134 22.51 -14.67 -22.75
N LYS A 135 23.32 -15.55 -23.36
CA LYS A 135 23.31 -17.00 -23.09
C LYS A 135 24.65 -17.55 -22.55
N THR A 136 25.63 -16.68 -22.38
CA THR A 136 26.97 -17.07 -21.93
C THR A 136 27.33 -16.34 -20.63
N GLU A 137 28.26 -16.93 -19.86
CA GLU A 137 28.77 -16.26 -18.66
C GLU A 137 29.37 -14.88 -19.00
N GLU A 138 30.04 -14.74 -20.15
CA GLU A 138 30.62 -13.50 -20.60
C GLU A 138 29.53 -12.41 -20.83
N SER A 139 28.46 -12.75 -21.55
CA SER A 139 27.37 -11.82 -21.81
C SER A 139 26.64 -11.41 -20.52
N MET A 140 26.38 -12.35 -19.64
CA MET A 140 25.75 -12.04 -18.33
C MET A 140 26.66 -11.14 -17.48
N ARG A 141 27.96 -11.46 -17.41
CA ARG A 141 28.91 -10.60 -16.68
C ARG A 141 29.02 -9.21 -17.25
N LYS A 142 28.88 -9.02 -18.56
CA LYS A 142 28.84 -7.70 -19.16
C LYS A 142 27.68 -6.86 -18.62
N VAL A 143 26.47 -7.42 -18.57
CA VAL A 143 25.29 -6.74 -18.00
C VAL A 143 25.47 -6.46 -16.52
N PHE A 144 26.00 -7.42 -15.74
CA PHE A 144 26.26 -7.23 -14.31
C PHE A 144 27.35 -6.17 -14.03
N ASN A 145 28.42 -6.14 -14.83
CA ASN A 145 29.45 -5.09 -14.75
C ASN A 145 28.86 -3.71 -15.05
N PHE A 146 28.08 -3.60 -16.13
CA PHE A 146 27.37 -2.37 -16.46
C PHE A 146 26.48 -1.89 -15.33
N ALA A 147 25.62 -2.78 -14.81
CA ALA A 147 24.72 -2.46 -13.71
C ALA A 147 25.49 -1.94 -12.48
N ARG A 148 26.57 -2.64 -12.12
CA ARG A 148 27.43 -2.22 -10.99
C ARG A 148 28.10 -0.87 -11.22
N MET A 149 28.64 -0.64 -12.42
CA MET A 149 29.28 0.64 -12.78
C MET A 149 28.28 1.80 -12.78
N MET A 150 27.04 1.57 -13.19
CA MET A 150 25.98 2.59 -13.17
C MET A 150 25.32 2.76 -11.81
N GLY A 151 25.65 1.95 -10.80
CA GLY A 151 25.01 1.96 -9.48
C GLY A 151 23.59 1.38 -9.47
N ILE A 152 23.28 0.56 -10.48
CA ILE A 152 22.00 -0.14 -10.62
C ILE A 152 21.99 -1.33 -9.66
N ARG A 153 20.92 -1.46 -8.89
CA ARG A 153 20.73 -2.56 -7.93
C ARG A 153 20.07 -3.78 -8.56
N THR A 154 19.10 -3.55 -9.45
CA THR A 154 18.22 -4.60 -9.97
C THR A 154 18.31 -4.68 -11.48
N VAL A 155 18.64 -5.88 -11.99
CA VAL A 155 18.54 -6.21 -13.41
C VAL A 155 17.21 -6.93 -13.64
N VAL A 156 16.38 -6.36 -14.50
CA VAL A 156 15.06 -6.90 -14.85
C VAL A 156 15.18 -7.62 -16.18
N CYS A 157 14.89 -8.91 -16.20
CA CYS A 157 15.08 -9.77 -17.38
C CYS A 157 14.14 -10.98 -17.37
N GLU A 158 14.22 -11.80 -18.40
CA GLU A 158 13.45 -13.03 -18.60
C GLU A 158 14.40 -14.22 -18.86
N PRO A 159 15.05 -14.78 -17.81
CA PRO A 159 16.07 -15.81 -17.97
C PRO A 159 15.55 -17.11 -18.59
N ALA A 160 16.40 -17.84 -19.29
CA ALA A 160 16.13 -19.23 -19.67
C ALA A 160 16.28 -20.16 -18.46
N ASP A 161 15.76 -21.40 -18.55
CA ASP A 161 15.82 -22.36 -17.44
C ASP A 161 17.25 -22.69 -17.02
N ASP A 162 18.13 -22.80 -17.97
CA ASP A 162 19.53 -23.17 -17.75
C ASP A 162 20.38 -22.05 -17.13
N ASP A 163 19.87 -20.81 -17.13
CA ASP A 163 20.61 -19.64 -16.66
C ASP A 163 20.71 -19.58 -15.11
N PHE A 164 19.77 -20.19 -14.38
CA PHE A 164 19.59 -19.97 -12.95
C PHE A 164 20.80 -20.40 -12.11
N THR A 165 21.50 -21.46 -12.47
CA THR A 165 22.72 -21.88 -11.75
C THR A 165 23.79 -20.79 -11.81
N LEU A 166 23.99 -20.19 -12.97
CA LEU A 166 24.94 -19.11 -13.17
C LEU A 166 24.45 -17.81 -12.51
N LEU A 167 23.17 -17.50 -12.62
CA LEU A 167 22.59 -16.31 -11.98
C LEU A 167 22.73 -16.35 -10.46
N GLU A 168 22.54 -17.51 -9.80
CA GLU A 168 22.76 -17.65 -8.36
C GLU A 168 24.20 -17.38 -7.95
N LYS A 169 25.18 -17.71 -8.81
CA LYS A 169 26.58 -17.35 -8.61
C LYS A 169 26.79 -15.85 -8.78
N LEU A 170 26.29 -15.27 -9.86
CA LEU A 170 26.53 -13.87 -10.20
C LEU A 170 25.84 -12.88 -9.24
N VAL A 171 24.61 -13.15 -8.78
CA VAL A 171 23.94 -12.29 -7.81
C VAL A 171 24.69 -12.21 -6.47
N LYS A 172 25.35 -13.28 -6.08
CA LYS A 172 26.22 -13.31 -4.88
C LYS A 172 27.52 -12.56 -5.12
N GLU A 173 28.18 -12.80 -6.25
CA GLU A 173 29.46 -12.19 -6.60
C GLU A 173 29.35 -10.68 -6.74
N TYR A 174 28.35 -10.20 -7.44
CA TYR A 174 28.14 -8.77 -7.71
C TYR A 174 27.30 -8.05 -6.64
N ASN A 175 26.62 -8.80 -5.78
CA ASN A 175 25.61 -8.29 -4.83
C ASN A 175 24.52 -7.47 -5.53
N LEU A 176 24.01 -7.98 -6.64
CA LEU A 176 22.92 -7.41 -7.43
C LEU A 176 21.69 -8.31 -7.38
N GLN A 177 20.56 -7.78 -7.77
CA GLN A 177 19.30 -8.51 -7.86
C GLN A 177 18.96 -8.83 -9.30
N ILE A 178 18.37 -10.01 -9.53
CA ILE A 178 17.67 -10.39 -10.75
C ILE A 178 16.18 -10.41 -10.45
N ALA A 179 15.42 -9.61 -11.16
CA ALA A 179 13.98 -9.57 -11.07
C ALA A 179 13.35 -10.07 -12.38
N ILE A 180 12.67 -11.22 -12.30
CA ILE A 180 12.01 -11.83 -13.45
C ILE A 180 10.78 -11.01 -13.79
N HIS A 181 10.74 -10.50 -15.03
CA HIS A 181 9.58 -9.79 -15.56
C HIS A 181 8.59 -10.76 -16.22
N ASN A 182 7.32 -10.45 -16.12
CA ASN A 182 6.25 -11.24 -16.72
C ASN A 182 5.56 -10.45 -17.84
N HIS A 183 5.81 -10.83 -19.10
CA HIS A 183 4.99 -10.41 -20.23
C HIS A 183 3.79 -11.34 -20.43
N PRO A 184 2.71 -10.90 -21.11
CA PRO A 184 1.57 -11.78 -21.40
C PRO A 184 1.95 -12.89 -22.41
N GLU A 185 1.11 -13.91 -22.53
CA GLU A 185 1.33 -14.97 -23.53
C GLU A 185 1.57 -14.41 -24.94
N PRO A 186 2.48 -15.01 -25.72
CA PRO A 186 3.09 -16.34 -25.52
C PRO A 186 4.39 -16.35 -24.69
N ASN A 187 4.65 -15.34 -23.88
CA ASN A 187 5.86 -15.28 -23.06
C ASN A 187 5.93 -16.41 -22.03
N LYS A 188 7.15 -16.90 -21.75
CA LYS A 188 7.40 -17.95 -20.78
C LYS A 188 6.84 -17.63 -19.37
N TYR A 189 7.03 -16.41 -18.92
CA TYR A 189 6.66 -15.96 -17.58
C TYR A 189 5.26 -15.34 -17.48
N ALA A 190 4.40 -15.61 -18.48
CA ALA A 190 3.04 -15.07 -18.51
C ALA A 190 2.17 -15.45 -17.31
N LYS A 191 2.47 -16.58 -16.66
CA LYS A 191 1.71 -17.12 -15.51
C LYS A 191 2.45 -16.87 -14.20
N PRO A 192 1.76 -16.43 -13.16
CA PRO A 192 2.36 -16.24 -11.82
C PRO A 192 3.05 -17.48 -11.29
N GLU A 193 2.46 -18.67 -11.53
CA GLU A 193 3.00 -19.96 -11.09
C GLU A 193 4.35 -20.26 -11.75
N THR A 194 4.52 -19.87 -13.00
CA THR A 194 5.80 -20.06 -13.70
C THR A 194 6.88 -19.19 -13.05
N VAL A 195 6.56 -17.93 -12.74
CA VAL A 195 7.50 -17.06 -12.03
C VAL A 195 7.83 -17.65 -10.66
N PHE A 196 6.81 -18.03 -9.88
CA PHE A 196 7.00 -18.64 -8.56
C PHE A 196 7.93 -19.85 -8.61
N ASN A 197 7.67 -20.80 -9.50
CA ASN A 197 8.47 -22.01 -9.62
C ASN A 197 9.97 -21.75 -9.97
N HIS A 198 10.26 -20.60 -10.58
CA HIS A 198 11.64 -20.21 -10.91
C HIS A 198 12.35 -19.44 -9.79
N VAL A 199 11.61 -18.85 -8.87
CA VAL A 199 12.19 -18.06 -7.75
C VAL A 199 12.11 -18.77 -6.40
N ASP A 200 11.20 -19.73 -6.25
CA ASP A 200 11.06 -20.49 -5.00
C ASP A 200 12.34 -21.30 -4.71
N GLY A 201 12.82 -21.23 -3.47
CA GLY A 201 14.06 -21.88 -3.05
C GLY A 201 15.36 -21.26 -3.59
N LYS A 202 15.31 -20.24 -4.45
CA LYS A 202 16.51 -19.55 -4.97
C LYS A 202 17.07 -18.53 -3.96
N ASP A 203 18.29 -18.06 -4.24
CA ASP A 203 18.87 -16.93 -3.48
C ASP A 203 17.86 -15.76 -3.42
N SER A 204 17.77 -15.08 -2.28
CA SER A 204 16.81 -13.98 -2.07
C SER A 204 16.98 -12.78 -3.02
N ARG A 205 18.11 -12.70 -3.71
CA ARG A 205 18.38 -11.70 -4.76
C ARG A 205 17.78 -12.08 -6.11
N ILE A 206 17.17 -13.27 -6.24
CA ILE A 206 16.45 -13.70 -7.43
C ILE A 206 14.96 -13.72 -7.07
N GLY A 207 14.19 -12.88 -7.73
CA GLY A 207 12.75 -12.70 -7.46
C GLY A 207 12.01 -12.18 -8.67
N SER A 208 10.85 -11.61 -8.42
CA SER A 208 9.95 -11.08 -9.45
C SER A 208 10.03 -9.56 -9.57
N CYS A 209 10.04 -9.06 -10.78
CA CYS A 209 9.51 -7.75 -11.14
C CYS A 209 8.04 -7.96 -11.53
N ALA A 210 7.16 -7.82 -10.56
CA ALA A 210 5.75 -8.19 -10.67
C ALA A 210 4.96 -7.15 -11.46
N ASP A 211 4.71 -7.42 -12.75
CA ASP A 211 3.86 -6.58 -13.60
C ASP A 211 2.39 -7.04 -13.49
N ASN A 212 1.64 -6.34 -12.68
CA ASN A 212 0.23 -6.66 -12.45
C ASN A 212 -0.64 -6.43 -13.69
N GLY A 213 -0.29 -5.46 -14.57
CA GLY A 213 -1.03 -5.18 -15.78
C GLY A 213 -0.86 -6.27 -16.83
N HIS A 214 0.34 -6.86 -16.94
CA HIS A 214 0.57 -7.99 -17.83
C HIS A 214 -0.14 -9.25 -17.34
N TRP A 215 -0.23 -9.49 -16.04
CA TRP A 215 -1.09 -10.57 -15.53
C TRP A 215 -2.55 -10.35 -15.89
N MET A 216 -3.07 -9.12 -15.76
CA MET A 216 -4.42 -8.80 -16.22
C MET A 216 -4.60 -9.03 -17.74
N ARG A 217 -3.59 -8.72 -18.56
CA ARG A 217 -3.60 -9.04 -19.99
C ARG A 217 -3.73 -10.55 -20.24
N GLY A 218 -3.07 -11.33 -19.40
CA GLY A 218 -3.10 -12.80 -19.42
C GLY A 218 -4.27 -13.44 -18.67
N MET A 219 -5.27 -12.66 -18.22
CA MET A 219 -6.44 -13.15 -17.46
C MET A 219 -6.09 -13.79 -16.12
N ASN A 220 -4.97 -13.37 -15.48
CA ASN A 220 -4.59 -13.77 -14.13
C ASN A 220 -5.04 -12.70 -13.11
N ASP A 221 -5.39 -13.09 -11.89
CA ASP A 221 -5.67 -12.15 -10.80
C ASP A 221 -4.35 -11.66 -10.20
N PRO A 222 -4.06 -10.34 -10.25
CA PRO A 222 -2.80 -9.81 -9.70
C PRO A 222 -2.69 -9.97 -8.19
N ARG A 223 -3.81 -10.01 -7.44
CA ARG A 223 -3.76 -10.17 -5.97
C ARG A 223 -3.31 -11.57 -5.60
N GLU A 224 -3.84 -12.59 -6.28
CA GLU A 224 -3.40 -13.98 -6.10
C GLU A 224 -1.93 -14.15 -6.49
N ALA A 225 -1.50 -13.49 -7.57
CA ALA A 225 -0.10 -13.49 -7.99
C ALA A 225 0.83 -12.85 -6.95
N PHE A 226 0.45 -11.70 -6.37
CA PHE A 226 1.24 -11.05 -5.33
C PHE A 226 1.35 -11.91 -4.06
N LYS A 227 0.26 -12.56 -3.64
CA LYS A 227 0.28 -13.49 -2.52
C LYS A 227 1.16 -14.70 -2.77
N LEU A 228 1.02 -15.30 -3.96
CA LEU A 228 1.85 -16.45 -4.35
C LEU A 228 3.34 -16.11 -4.29
N LEU A 229 3.70 -14.88 -4.66
CA LEU A 229 5.08 -14.38 -4.70
C LEU A 229 5.51 -13.68 -3.39
N GLU A 230 4.83 -13.91 -2.27
CA GLU A 230 5.22 -13.33 -0.98
C GLU A 230 6.70 -13.61 -0.66
N GLY A 231 7.43 -12.53 -0.32
CA GLY A 231 8.86 -12.56 -0.03
C GLY A 231 9.77 -12.72 -1.26
N ARG A 232 9.19 -12.76 -2.47
CA ARG A 232 9.93 -12.88 -3.75
C ARG A 232 9.74 -11.70 -4.68
N ILE A 233 8.94 -10.71 -4.32
CA ILE A 233 8.75 -9.49 -5.11
C ILE A 233 9.92 -8.54 -4.82
N LEU A 234 10.72 -8.24 -5.84
CA LEU A 234 11.87 -7.33 -5.77
C LEU A 234 11.56 -5.96 -6.34
N ASP A 235 10.69 -5.90 -7.35
CA ASP A 235 10.17 -4.70 -7.98
C ASP A 235 8.72 -4.94 -8.42
N VAL A 236 7.97 -3.87 -8.64
CA VAL A 236 6.58 -3.92 -9.10
C VAL A 236 6.42 -2.96 -10.27
N HIS A 237 6.11 -3.46 -11.45
CA HIS A 237 5.55 -2.61 -12.49
C HIS A 237 4.05 -2.44 -12.22
N LEU A 238 3.68 -1.30 -11.65
CA LEU A 238 2.31 -1.05 -11.25
C LEU A 238 1.55 -0.36 -12.38
N LYS A 239 0.52 -1.04 -12.86
CA LYS A 239 -0.41 -0.58 -13.89
C LYS A 239 -1.83 -0.69 -13.38
N ASP A 240 -2.68 0.27 -13.72
CA ASP A 240 -4.13 0.07 -13.62
C ASP A 240 -4.73 -0.01 -15.00
N ARG A 241 -5.76 -0.82 -15.19
CA ARG A 241 -6.35 -1.11 -16.48
C ARG A 241 -7.87 -1.07 -16.39
N ASP A 242 -8.52 -0.55 -17.43
CA ASP A 242 -9.98 -0.48 -17.52
C ASP A 242 -10.67 -1.86 -17.65
N GLY A 243 -9.88 -2.92 -17.88
CA GLY A 243 -10.35 -4.30 -17.97
C GLY A 243 -9.22 -5.32 -18.04
N TYR A 244 -9.62 -6.58 -18.21
CA TYR A 244 -8.74 -7.71 -18.49
C TYR A 244 -8.59 -7.93 -20.00
N GLY A 245 -7.51 -8.62 -20.39
CA GLY A 245 -7.17 -8.87 -21.80
C GLY A 245 -6.26 -7.80 -22.39
N SER A 246 -5.68 -8.11 -23.56
CA SER A 246 -4.77 -7.21 -24.29
C SER A 246 -5.52 -6.14 -25.07
N PRO A 247 -4.89 -5.01 -25.43
CA PRO A 247 -5.49 -4.02 -26.32
C PRO A 247 -5.96 -4.66 -27.64
N PRO A 248 -7.13 -4.23 -28.21
CA PRO A 248 -7.94 -3.10 -27.77
C PRO A 248 -8.97 -3.44 -26.69
N ALA A 249 -9.02 -4.68 -26.17
CA ALA A 249 -10.03 -5.11 -25.20
C ALA A 249 -9.94 -4.32 -23.89
N ALA A 250 -8.71 -3.99 -23.45
CA ALA A 250 -8.49 -3.16 -22.29
C ALA A 250 -7.21 -2.31 -22.46
N ASN A 251 -7.20 -1.13 -21.86
CA ASN A 251 -6.08 -0.18 -21.90
C ASN A 251 -5.65 0.22 -20.50
N ASP A 252 -4.43 0.77 -20.39
CA ASP A 252 -3.97 1.35 -19.16
C ASP A 252 -4.70 2.66 -18.87
N VAL A 253 -5.04 2.86 -17.60
CA VAL A 253 -5.68 4.07 -17.07
C VAL A 253 -4.92 4.54 -15.81
N PRO A 254 -5.09 5.79 -15.36
CA PRO A 254 -4.50 6.24 -14.10
C PRO A 254 -4.89 5.33 -12.94
N TRP A 255 -3.97 5.13 -11.99
CA TRP A 255 -4.21 4.30 -10.82
C TRP A 255 -5.47 4.70 -10.05
N GLY A 256 -6.25 3.72 -9.63
CA GLY A 256 -7.53 3.91 -8.96
C GLY A 256 -8.72 4.14 -9.89
N GLN A 257 -8.51 4.21 -11.21
CA GLN A 257 -9.58 4.40 -12.19
C GLN A 257 -9.93 3.14 -12.96
N GLY A 258 -9.20 2.07 -12.75
CA GLY A 258 -9.36 0.80 -13.45
C GLY A 258 -9.91 -0.33 -12.60
N ARG A 259 -9.66 -1.54 -13.05
CA ARG A 259 -10.05 -2.81 -12.43
C ARG A 259 -8.87 -3.58 -11.84
N GLY A 260 -7.67 -2.96 -11.78
CA GLY A 260 -6.45 -3.57 -11.27
C GLY A 260 -6.43 -3.72 -9.74
N ASN A 261 -7.44 -3.20 -9.04
CA ASN A 261 -7.53 -3.24 -7.58
C ASN A 261 -6.24 -2.72 -6.91
N ILE A 262 -5.73 -1.58 -7.39
CA ILE A 262 -4.45 -1.01 -6.93
C ILE A 262 -4.40 -0.89 -5.40
N ARG A 263 -5.52 -0.48 -4.77
CA ARG A 263 -5.60 -0.41 -3.31
C ARG A 263 -5.31 -1.77 -2.64
N ASP A 264 -5.89 -2.84 -3.15
CA ASP A 264 -5.73 -4.18 -2.60
C ASP A 264 -4.31 -4.70 -2.82
N LEU A 265 -3.69 -4.39 -3.98
CA LEU A 265 -2.28 -4.73 -4.23
C LEU A 265 -1.34 -4.01 -3.27
N LEU A 266 -1.57 -2.72 -3.01
CA LEU A 266 -0.78 -1.96 -2.04
C LEU A 266 -0.99 -2.46 -0.61
N ALA A 267 -2.21 -2.87 -0.27
CA ALA A 267 -2.52 -3.48 1.02
C ALA A 267 -1.80 -4.84 1.17
N GLU A 268 -1.78 -5.66 0.13
CA GLU A 268 -1.04 -6.93 0.12
C GLU A 268 0.47 -6.71 0.28
N LEU A 269 1.06 -5.79 -0.47
CA LEU A 269 2.47 -5.41 -0.32
C LEU A 269 2.79 -4.90 1.10
N THR A 270 1.82 -4.21 1.74
CA THR A 270 1.97 -3.77 3.13
C THR A 270 1.99 -4.96 4.09
N LEU A 271 1.11 -5.93 3.89
CA LEU A 271 1.05 -7.16 4.72
C LEU A 271 2.31 -8.02 4.57
N GLN A 272 2.91 -8.04 3.37
CA GLN A 272 4.15 -8.74 3.08
C GLN A 272 5.41 -8.01 3.58
N ASP A 273 5.26 -6.83 4.16
CA ASP A 273 6.38 -5.95 4.55
C ASP A 273 7.32 -5.61 3.38
N TYR A 274 6.75 -5.47 2.17
CA TYR A 274 7.48 -5.12 0.97
C TYR A 274 8.21 -3.78 1.15
N SER A 275 9.46 -3.71 0.73
CA SER A 275 10.33 -2.53 0.86
C SER A 275 10.90 -2.01 -0.45
N GLY A 276 10.44 -2.53 -1.58
CA GLY A 276 10.84 -2.10 -2.93
C GLY A 276 10.08 -0.88 -3.43
N PHE A 277 10.18 -0.66 -4.74
CA PHE A 277 9.56 0.47 -5.41
C PHE A 277 8.16 0.13 -5.96
N LEU A 278 7.31 1.15 -6.06
CA LEU A 278 6.16 1.14 -6.95
C LEU A 278 6.61 1.80 -8.25
N THR A 279 6.98 1.01 -9.22
CA THR A 279 7.46 1.50 -10.51
C THR A 279 6.27 1.71 -11.45
N ILE A 280 5.97 2.98 -11.73
CA ILE A 280 4.92 3.32 -12.70
C ILE A 280 5.35 2.83 -14.07
N GLU A 281 4.52 2.03 -14.72
CA GLU A 281 4.60 1.78 -16.14
C GLU A 281 3.24 2.03 -16.78
N TYR A 282 3.18 2.94 -17.74
CA TYR A 282 1.95 3.38 -18.39
C TYR A 282 2.08 3.23 -19.90
N GLU A 283 1.29 2.35 -20.49
CA GLU A 283 1.45 1.93 -21.88
C GLU A 283 0.22 2.25 -22.76
N ASN A 284 -0.59 3.26 -22.38
CA ASN A 284 -1.71 3.68 -23.19
C ASN A 284 -1.21 4.36 -24.48
N GLU A 285 -1.36 3.71 -25.63
CA GLU A 285 -0.88 4.22 -26.93
C GLU A 285 -1.54 5.55 -27.35
N LYS A 286 -2.75 5.84 -26.84
CA LYS A 286 -3.43 7.12 -27.12
C LYS A 286 -2.79 8.29 -26.38
N GLU A 287 -2.09 8.01 -25.31
CA GLU A 287 -1.49 9.03 -24.42
C GLU A 287 0.05 8.99 -24.41
N VAL A 288 0.66 8.11 -25.22
CA VAL A 288 2.13 7.93 -25.26
C VAL A 288 2.90 9.20 -25.60
N ALA A 289 2.29 10.15 -26.31
CA ALA A 289 2.91 11.45 -26.64
C ALA A 289 2.91 12.41 -25.43
N ASN A 290 2.02 12.23 -24.44
CA ASN A 290 1.98 13.01 -23.23
C ASN A 290 1.36 12.21 -22.07
N PRO A 291 2.12 11.30 -21.44
CA PRO A 291 1.61 10.48 -20.34
C PRO A 291 1.53 11.24 -19.00
N ILE A 292 2.08 12.46 -18.91
CA ILE A 292 2.22 13.23 -17.66
C ILE A 292 0.90 13.37 -16.88
N PRO A 293 -0.24 13.74 -17.49
CA PRO A 293 -1.50 13.87 -16.75
C PRO A 293 -1.97 12.57 -16.07
N ALA A 294 -1.76 11.43 -16.74
CA ALA A 294 -2.11 10.12 -16.18
C ALA A 294 -1.20 9.74 -15.02
N ILE A 295 0.10 10.03 -15.15
CA ILE A 295 1.09 9.81 -14.08
C ILE A 295 0.76 10.68 -12.85
N GLN A 296 0.43 11.96 -13.05
CA GLN A 296 0.05 12.85 -11.95
C GLN A 296 -1.15 12.32 -11.17
N LYS A 297 -2.21 11.92 -11.87
CA LYS A 297 -3.39 11.31 -11.24
C LYS A 297 -3.05 10.03 -10.47
N SER A 298 -2.17 9.19 -11.01
CA SER A 298 -1.70 7.97 -10.36
C SER A 298 -0.97 8.27 -9.05
N VAL A 299 -0.04 9.24 -9.07
CA VAL A 299 0.71 9.67 -7.89
C VAL A 299 -0.23 10.28 -6.84
N GLU A 300 -1.18 11.13 -7.27
CA GLU A 300 -2.19 11.73 -6.37
C GLU A 300 -3.07 10.66 -5.71
N TYR A 301 -3.53 9.67 -6.48
CA TYR A 301 -4.31 8.56 -5.95
C TYR A 301 -3.54 7.82 -4.84
N VAL A 302 -2.31 7.39 -5.09
CA VAL A 302 -1.50 6.68 -4.08
C VAL A 302 -1.28 7.56 -2.86
N LYS A 303 -0.98 8.85 -3.03
CA LYS A 303 -0.85 9.79 -1.91
C LYS A 303 -2.11 9.89 -1.07
N SER A 304 -3.29 9.75 -1.67
CA SER A 304 -4.57 9.85 -0.97
C SER A 304 -4.88 8.63 -0.09
N ILE A 305 -4.29 7.47 -0.39
CA ILE A 305 -4.56 6.20 0.31
C ILE A 305 -3.38 5.67 1.13
N THR A 306 -2.23 6.34 1.13
CA THR A 306 -1.02 5.93 1.87
C THR A 306 -0.64 6.93 2.95
N TYR A 307 0.12 6.48 3.96
CA TYR A 307 0.64 7.36 5.00
C TYR A 307 1.67 8.35 4.46
N TYR A 308 1.66 9.56 5.05
CA TYR A 308 2.65 10.58 4.75
C TYR A 308 4.01 10.27 5.40
N LYS A 309 5.05 10.91 4.84
CA LYS A 309 6.43 10.81 5.36
C LYS A 309 6.50 11.18 6.84
N GLY A 310 7.26 10.41 7.61
CA GLY A 310 7.55 10.66 9.01
C GLY A 310 6.76 9.78 9.98
N TYR A 311 5.81 8.95 9.50
CA TYR A 311 5.17 7.96 10.34
C TYR A 311 6.05 6.71 10.48
N GLU A 312 6.12 6.20 11.70
CA GLU A 312 6.69 4.90 12.06
C GLU A 312 5.57 3.94 12.43
N GLN A 313 5.59 2.73 11.87
CA GLN A 313 4.73 1.65 12.34
C GLN A 313 5.34 1.06 13.60
N ILE A 314 4.75 1.33 14.77
CA ILE A 314 5.26 0.90 16.06
C ILE A 314 4.75 -0.49 16.49
N PHE A 315 3.75 -1.03 15.79
CA PHE A 315 3.36 -2.43 15.87
C PHE A 315 3.55 -3.07 14.51
N ARG A 316 4.63 -3.84 14.35
CA ARG A 316 5.13 -4.28 13.05
C ARG A 316 5.61 -5.72 13.07
N LYS A 317 5.80 -6.29 11.89
CA LYS A 317 6.42 -7.61 11.72
C LYS A 317 7.89 -7.58 12.15
N SER A 318 8.31 -8.63 12.84
CA SER A 318 9.70 -8.97 13.15
C SER A 318 9.89 -10.45 12.80
N GLY A 319 10.90 -10.78 12.01
CA GLY A 319 11.11 -12.17 11.55
C GLY A 319 9.96 -12.74 10.69
N GLY A 320 9.19 -11.87 9.99
CA GLY A 320 8.08 -12.27 9.11
C GLY A 320 6.72 -12.40 9.78
N GLN A 321 6.64 -12.24 11.10
CA GLN A 321 5.39 -12.31 11.87
C GLN A 321 5.19 -11.06 12.72
N TYR A 322 3.94 -10.69 13.00
CA TYR A 322 3.64 -9.65 13.97
C TYR A 322 3.87 -10.16 15.37
N GLU A 323 4.57 -9.38 16.18
CA GLU A 323 4.84 -9.66 17.57
C GLU A 323 4.91 -8.36 18.39
N LYS A 324 4.83 -8.49 19.72
CA LYS A 324 4.83 -7.33 20.64
C LYS A 324 6.22 -6.75 20.90
N HIS A 325 7.12 -6.76 19.91
CA HIS A 325 8.47 -6.23 20.06
C HIS A 325 8.43 -4.72 20.36
N GLY A 326 9.05 -4.32 21.47
CA GLY A 326 9.03 -2.92 21.94
C GLY A 326 7.78 -2.56 22.75
N TRP A 327 6.83 -3.48 22.90
CA TRP A 327 5.64 -3.31 23.72
C TRP A 327 5.77 -4.07 25.04
N ASN A 328 5.27 -3.47 26.09
CA ASN A 328 5.25 -4.01 27.44
C ASN A 328 3.81 -4.06 27.95
N HIS A 329 3.58 -4.76 29.01
CA HIS A 329 2.24 -4.95 29.53
C HIS A 329 2.20 -4.82 31.05
N TYR A 330 1.11 -4.25 31.53
CA TYR A 330 0.77 -4.13 32.94
C TYR A 330 -0.65 -4.64 33.18
N GLY A 331 -0.87 -5.27 34.33
CA GLY A 331 -2.16 -5.78 34.79
C GLY A 331 -2.44 -7.24 34.35
N PRO A 332 -3.56 -7.82 34.82
CA PRO A 332 -3.97 -9.18 34.45
C PRO A 332 -4.46 -9.29 33.01
N GLY A 333 -4.95 -8.19 32.41
CA GLY A 333 -5.38 -8.15 31.02
C GLY A 333 -4.20 -8.08 30.08
N TYR A 334 -4.31 -8.73 28.92
CA TYR A 334 -3.28 -8.76 27.89
C TYR A 334 -3.91 -8.74 26.49
N PHE A 335 -3.08 -8.66 25.46
CA PHE A 335 -3.51 -8.75 24.08
C PHE A 335 -2.91 -9.98 23.41
N GLU A 336 -3.75 -10.81 22.79
CA GLU A 336 -3.33 -11.81 21.82
C GLU A 336 -3.00 -11.11 20.50
N VAL A 337 -1.98 -11.64 19.80
CA VAL A 337 -1.56 -11.15 18.49
C VAL A 337 -1.91 -12.20 17.45
N ASP A 338 -2.62 -11.81 16.40
CA ASP A 338 -2.63 -12.59 15.17
C ASP A 338 -1.29 -12.34 14.44
N PRO A 339 -0.41 -13.35 14.34
CA PRO A 339 0.93 -13.15 13.80
C PRO A 339 0.95 -12.84 12.29
N LYS A 340 -0.14 -13.11 11.57
CA LYS A 340 -0.24 -12.86 10.13
C LYS A 340 -0.77 -11.46 9.84
N THR A 341 -1.85 -11.06 10.52
CA THR A 341 -2.59 -9.82 10.23
C THR A 341 -2.20 -8.65 11.13
N GLY A 342 -1.52 -8.93 12.25
CA GLY A 342 -1.19 -7.90 13.24
C GLY A 342 -2.39 -7.40 14.05
N VAL A 343 -3.50 -8.13 14.06
CA VAL A 343 -4.63 -7.80 14.91
C VAL A 343 -4.32 -8.16 16.34
N LEU A 344 -4.45 -7.17 17.23
CA LEU A 344 -4.42 -7.33 18.68
C LEU A 344 -5.84 -7.56 19.17
N LYS A 345 -6.07 -8.58 19.99
CA LYS A 345 -7.35 -8.89 20.63
C LYS A 345 -7.19 -8.85 22.14
N GLY A 346 -7.96 -8.03 22.83
CA GLY A 346 -7.98 -7.98 24.29
C GLY A 346 -8.40 -9.30 24.92
N GLN A 347 -7.74 -9.69 26.02
CA GLN A 347 -7.98 -10.91 26.78
C GLN A 347 -7.75 -10.66 28.27
N GLY A 348 -8.32 -11.51 29.12
CA GLY A 348 -8.07 -11.49 30.57
C GLY A 348 -8.92 -10.47 31.31
N GLY A 349 -8.41 -9.45 31.86
CA GLY A 349 -9.10 -8.41 32.62
C GLY A 349 -8.52 -7.04 32.32
N MET A 350 -8.54 -6.14 33.30
CA MET A 350 -7.94 -4.84 33.14
C MET A 350 -6.43 -4.94 32.91
N GLY A 351 -5.91 -4.19 31.95
CA GLY A 351 -4.49 -4.13 31.65
C GLY A 351 -4.17 -3.05 30.62
N LEU A 352 -2.90 -2.67 30.58
CA LEU A 352 -2.37 -1.71 29.63
C LEU A 352 -1.23 -2.34 28.83
N LEU A 353 -1.37 -2.39 27.52
CA LEU A 353 -0.28 -2.67 26.58
C LEU A 353 0.32 -1.34 26.16
N TRP A 354 1.58 -1.07 26.50
CA TRP A 354 2.21 0.22 26.27
C TRP A 354 3.53 0.09 25.51
N TYR A 355 3.80 1.08 24.64
CA TYR A 355 5.02 1.11 23.84
C TYR A 355 6.18 1.70 24.64
N GLY A 356 7.37 1.07 24.58
CA GLY A 356 8.51 1.35 25.45
C GLY A 356 9.27 2.66 25.17
N LYS A 357 8.72 3.55 24.32
CA LYS A 357 9.28 4.88 24.03
C LYS A 357 8.31 5.96 24.48
N LYS A 358 8.82 7.00 25.14
CA LYS A 358 8.05 8.21 25.46
C LYS A 358 8.00 9.15 24.27
N TYR A 359 6.91 9.90 24.16
CA TYR A 359 6.67 10.91 23.10
C TYR A 359 6.21 12.22 23.74
N LYS A 360 6.73 13.33 23.20
CA LYS A 360 6.36 14.68 23.62
C LYS A 360 5.27 15.25 22.71
N ASP A 361 5.61 15.59 21.49
CA ASP A 361 4.69 16.09 20.49
C ASP A 361 4.58 15.05 19.39
N PHE A 362 3.36 14.61 19.08
CA PHE A 362 3.18 13.46 18.19
C PHE A 362 1.82 13.47 17.48
N ILE A 363 1.74 12.71 16.41
CA ILE A 363 0.49 12.20 15.83
C ILE A 363 0.51 10.68 15.98
N PHE A 364 -0.47 10.15 16.71
CA PHE A 364 -0.70 8.71 16.85
C PHE A 364 -1.93 8.31 16.05
N GLU A 365 -1.86 7.20 15.34
CA GLU A 365 -2.97 6.68 14.57
C GLU A 365 -3.07 5.16 14.73
N CYS A 366 -4.31 4.66 14.86
CA CYS A 366 -4.58 3.23 14.81
C CYS A 366 -5.99 2.95 14.32
N ASP A 367 -6.25 1.69 13.98
CA ASP A 367 -7.61 1.20 13.82
C ASP A 367 -8.00 0.42 15.08
N PHE A 368 -9.25 0.62 15.52
CA PHE A 368 -9.86 -0.17 16.59
C PHE A 368 -11.22 -0.71 16.19
N LYS A 369 -11.65 -1.78 16.85
CA LYS A 369 -12.95 -2.39 16.63
C LYS A 369 -13.53 -2.87 17.95
N CYS A 370 -14.79 -2.54 18.19
CA CYS A 370 -15.57 -3.03 19.32
C CYS A 370 -16.25 -4.36 18.97
N SER A 371 -16.17 -5.36 19.84
CA SER A 371 -16.87 -6.64 19.66
C SER A 371 -18.36 -6.51 19.97
N THR A 372 -18.71 -5.68 20.94
CA THR A 372 -20.08 -5.33 21.35
C THR A 372 -20.14 -3.84 21.68
N LYS A 373 -21.34 -3.29 21.89
CA LYS A 373 -21.49 -1.89 22.34
C LYS A 373 -20.97 -1.67 23.76
N GLU A 374 -20.88 -2.73 24.55
CA GLU A 374 -20.33 -2.75 25.90
C GLU A 374 -18.80 -2.90 25.92
N THR A 375 -18.14 -3.03 24.75
CA THR A 375 -16.67 -3.03 24.69
C THR A 375 -16.16 -1.73 25.31
N ASN A 376 -15.41 -1.90 26.41
CA ASN A 376 -14.76 -0.79 27.12
C ASN A 376 -13.24 -0.91 26.95
N SER A 377 -12.63 0.18 26.48
CA SER A 377 -11.21 0.27 26.19
C SER A 377 -10.81 1.74 26.09
N GLY A 378 -9.54 2.01 25.87
CA GLY A 378 -9.05 3.37 25.69
C GLY A 378 -7.62 3.40 25.15
N ILE A 379 -7.27 4.55 24.59
CA ILE A 379 -5.90 4.85 24.18
C ILE A 379 -5.35 5.86 25.18
N PHE A 380 -4.43 5.41 26.03
CA PHE A 380 -3.75 6.26 26.99
C PHE A 380 -2.59 7.00 26.31
N ILE A 381 -2.50 8.30 26.56
CA ILE A 381 -1.46 9.19 26.03
C ILE A 381 -0.81 9.97 27.16
N ARG A 382 0.48 10.23 27.04
CA ARG A 382 1.27 10.93 28.06
C ARG A 382 1.34 10.18 29.42
N VAL A 383 1.33 8.84 29.42
CA VAL A 383 1.56 8.03 30.61
C VAL A 383 2.96 8.34 31.16
N PRO A 384 3.09 8.91 32.38
CA PRO A 384 4.33 9.56 32.81
C PRO A 384 5.46 8.57 33.08
N GLU A 385 5.15 7.43 33.71
CA GLU A 385 6.12 6.44 34.16
C GLU A 385 5.70 5.03 33.73
N VAL A 386 6.60 4.07 33.84
CA VAL A 386 6.30 2.67 33.62
C VAL A 386 5.14 2.24 34.54
N PRO A 387 4.02 1.77 33.99
CA PRO A 387 2.86 1.38 34.80
C PRO A 387 3.19 0.22 35.73
N THR A 388 3.05 0.44 37.01
CA THR A 388 3.20 -0.57 38.10
C THR A 388 1.96 -0.66 38.99
N SER A 389 1.04 0.28 38.83
CA SER A 389 -0.27 0.35 39.48
C SER A 389 -1.25 1.03 38.52
N ASP A 390 -2.52 1.12 38.87
CA ASP A 390 -3.54 1.84 38.13
C ASP A 390 -3.43 3.37 38.27
N ASP A 391 -2.42 3.89 38.93
CA ASP A 391 -2.22 5.33 39.16
C ASP A 391 -2.03 6.11 37.87
N TYR A 392 -1.52 5.47 36.79
CA TYR A 392 -1.38 6.12 35.48
C TYR A 392 -2.70 6.72 34.98
N ILE A 393 -3.84 6.16 35.38
CA ILE A 393 -5.19 6.64 35.01
C ILE A 393 -5.43 8.07 35.52
N TYR A 394 -4.81 8.47 36.62
CA TYR A 394 -4.97 9.80 37.22
C TYR A 394 -3.91 10.82 36.77
N HIS A 395 -2.91 10.37 35.97
CA HIS A 395 -1.75 11.16 35.59
C HIS A 395 -1.51 11.15 34.07
N SER A 396 -2.52 10.78 33.31
CA SER A 396 -2.51 10.73 31.81
C SER A 396 -3.91 10.96 31.27
N PHE A 397 -4.01 11.15 29.96
CA PHE A 397 -5.31 11.22 29.29
C PHE A 397 -5.63 9.89 28.63
N GLU A 398 -6.90 9.52 28.70
CA GLU A 398 -7.47 8.38 27.99
C GLU A 398 -8.41 8.88 26.91
N ILE A 399 -8.15 8.49 25.65
CA ILE A 399 -9.14 8.65 24.57
C ILE A 399 -10.02 7.41 24.59
N GLN A 400 -11.27 7.62 25.02
CA GLN A 400 -12.22 6.56 25.35
C GLN A 400 -12.65 5.75 24.15
N ILE A 401 -12.87 4.46 24.33
CA ILE A 401 -13.51 3.53 23.41
C ILE A 401 -14.62 2.82 24.18
N TYR A 402 -15.84 3.36 24.13
CA TYR A 402 -17.01 2.81 24.78
C TYR A 402 -18.30 3.31 24.12
N ASP A 403 -18.86 2.51 23.20
CA ASP A 403 -20.01 2.95 22.37
C ASP A 403 -21.33 3.01 23.15
N ALA A 404 -21.42 2.34 24.32
CA ALA A 404 -22.55 2.45 25.22
C ALA A 404 -22.44 3.64 26.20
N GLY A 405 -21.30 4.37 26.19
CA GLY A 405 -21.09 5.56 27.01
C GLY A 405 -21.87 6.77 26.52
N GLU A 406 -21.93 7.78 27.38
CA GLU A 406 -22.58 9.05 27.08
C GLU A 406 -21.63 10.20 27.45
N ASP A 407 -21.75 11.33 26.73
CA ASP A 407 -21.05 12.58 27.01
C ASP A 407 -19.51 12.39 27.11
N ILE A 408 -18.90 12.69 28.25
CA ILE A 408 -17.46 12.57 28.50
C ILE A 408 -16.98 11.11 28.65
N HIS A 409 -17.86 10.13 28.52
CA HIS A 409 -17.54 8.70 28.66
C HIS A 409 -17.80 7.89 27.38
N VAL A 410 -18.18 8.54 26.27
CA VAL A 410 -18.43 7.87 24.99
C VAL A 410 -17.15 7.74 24.16
N THR A 411 -17.15 6.85 23.18
CA THR A 411 -16.05 6.68 22.20
C THR A 411 -15.60 8.02 21.62
N GLY A 412 -14.31 8.30 21.73
CA GLY A 412 -13.67 9.52 21.24
C GLY A 412 -13.60 10.65 22.27
N ALA A 413 -14.24 10.54 23.42
CA ALA A 413 -14.09 11.50 24.53
C ALA A 413 -12.65 11.47 25.10
N VAL A 414 -12.18 12.59 25.64
CA VAL A 414 -11.13 12.56 26.64
C VAL A 414 -11.80 12.17 27.97
N TYR A 415 -11.67 10.92 28.33
CA TYR A 415 -12.45 10.27 29.38
C TYR A 415 -12.50 11.10 30.67
N ASP A 416 -13.72 11.35 31.17
CA ASP A 416 -14.03 12.11 32.37
C ASP A 416 -13.57 13.58 32.32
N VAL A 417 -13.20 14.11 31.14
CA VAL A 417 -12.66 15.48 31.00
C VAL A 417 -13.35 16.28 29.91
N GLU A 418 -13.42 15.79 28.66
CA GLU A 418 -13.92 16.54 27.51
C GLU A 418 -14.75 15.63 26.57
N ALA A 419 -15.98 16.06 26.27
CA ALA A 419 -16.87 15.34 25.37
C ALA A 419 -16.54 15.57 23.90
N PRO A 420 -16.73 14.58 23.02
CA PRO A 420 -16.60 14.79 21.58
C PRO A 420 -17.72 15.70 21.04
N LYS A 421 -17.38 16.55 20.07
CA LYS A 421 -18.32 17.48 19.42
C LYS A 421 -19.45 16.78 18.66
N MET A 422 -19.22 15.52 18.28
CA MET A 422 -20.19 14.68 17.57
C MET A 422 -19.83 13.21 17.74
N ASN A 423 -20.83 12.35 17.59
CA ASN A 423 -20.62 10.92 17.43
C ASN A 423 -20.15 10.62 16.00
N ALA A 424 -19.02 9.92 15.86
CA ALA A 424 -18.41 9.58 14.59
C ALA A 424 -17.98 8.11 14.48
N PHE A 425 -18.28 7.27 15.48
CA PHE A 425 -17.95 5.84 15.42
C PHE A 425 -18.88 5.08 14.46
N LEU A 426 -18.35 4.00 13.88
CA LEU A 426 -19.03 3.10 12.95
C LEU A 426 -19.79 2.00 13.73
N PRO A 427 -20.73 1.27 13.07
CA PRO A 427 -21.44 0.17 13.70
C PRO A 427 -20.54 -0.87 14.34
N ILE A 428 -21.04 -1.54 15.37
CA ILE A 428 -20.34 -2.61 16.09
C ILE A 428 -19.84 -3.67 15.09
N GLY A 429 -18.60 -4.10 15.30
CA GLY A 429 -17.91 -5.06 14.45
C GLY A 429 -17.19 -4.45 13.25
N GLU A 430 -17.38 -3.16 12.98
CA GLU A 430 -16.63 -2.44 11.96
C GLU A 430 -15.35 -1.81 12.53
N TRP A 431 -14.34 -1.64 11.68
CA TRP A 431 -13.10 -0.99 12.04
C TRP A 431 -13.23 0.52 12.00
N ASN A 432 -13.01 1.16 13.14
CA ASN A 432 -12.89 2.61 13.28
C ASN A 432 -11.44 3.02 13.12
N HIS A 433 -11.20 4.16 12.48
CA HIS A 433 -9.89 4.79 12.41
C HIS A 433 -9.85 6.00 13.34
N ILE A 434 -8.84 6.05 14.21
CA ILE A 434 -8.61 7.17 15.12
C ILE A 434 -7.23 7.79 14.90
N LYS A 435 -7.19 9.12 14.88
CA LYS A 435 -5.98 9.92 14.81
C LYS A 435 -5.95 10.91 15.97
N ILE A 436 -4.88 10.90 16.73
CA ILE A 436 -4.65 11.72 17.91
C ILE A 436 -3.41 12.57 17.66
N GLU A 437 -3.58 13.89 17.52
CA GLU A 437 -2.48 14.85 17.47
C GLU A 437 -2.36 15.54 18.83
N PHE A 438 -1.19 15.46 19.48
CA PHE A 438 -0.92 16.15 20.71
C PHE A 438 0.37 16.98 20.59
N LYS A 439 0.21 18.29 20.51
CA LYS A 439 1.31 19.25 20.33
C LYS A 439 1.28 20.30 21.43
N GLY A 440 2.34 20.36 22.27
CA GLY A 440 2.35 21.20 23.45
C GLY A 440 1.20 20.85 24.40
N LYS A 441 0.22 21.73 24.49
CA LYS A 441 -1.03 21.51 25.25
C LYS A 441 -2.24 21.25 24.34
N HIS A 442 -2.08 21.37 23.04
CA HIS A 442 -3.19 21.27 22.10
C HIS A 442 -3.41 19.83 21.66
N LEU A 443 -4.60 19.32 21.97
CA LEU A 443 -5.05 17.96 21.65
C LEU A 443 -6.15 18.02 20.58
N LYS A 444 -5.92 17.28 19.48
CA LYS A 444 -6.95 17.03 18.47
C LYS A 444 -7.18 15.53 18.35
N VAL A 445 -8.44 15.15 18.24
CA VAL A 445 -8.84 13.77 17.94
C VAL A 445 -9.74 13.79 16.71
N GLU A 446 -9.35 13.02 15.70
CA GLU A 446 -10.17 12.72 14.54
C GLU A 446 -10.61 11.25 14.62
N LEU A 447 -11.90 11.00 14.44
CA LEU A 447 -12.50 9.68 14.39
C LEU A 447 -13.19 9.51 13.03
N ASN A 448 -12.75 8.54 12.22
CA ASN A 448 -13.25 8.30 10.88
C ASN A 448 -13.27 9.58 10.03
N ASP A 449 -12.11 10.28 9.98
CA ASP A 449 -11.86 11.53 9.27
C ASP A 449 -12.71 12.74 9.74
N LYS A 450 -13.36 12.64 10.89
CA LYS A 450 -14.12 13.74 11.50
C LYS A 450 -13.40 14.26 12.73
N LEU A 451 -13.12 15.56 12.78
CA LEU A 451 -12.53 16.21 13.95
C LEU A 451 -13.58 16.28 15.08
N ILE A 452 -13.39 15.47 16.10
CA ILE A 452 -14.32 15.35 17.23
C ILE A 452 -13.84 16.06 18.50
N ILE A 453 -12.53 16.17 18.70
CA ILE A 453 -11.89 16.94 19.78
C ILE A 453 -10.95 17.96 19.16
N ASP A 454 -10.98 19.19 19.68
CA ASP A 454 -10.05 20.27 19.36
C ASP A 454 -10.00 21.15 20.62
N TRP A 455 -9.02 20.85 21.51
CA TRP A 455 -9.07 21.27 22.89
C TRP A 455 -7.67 21.54 23.46
N ASP A 456 -7.55 22.55 24.34
CA ASP A 456 -6.32 22.79 25.10
C ASP A 456 -6.35 22.00 26.39
N ALA A 457 -5.46 21.01 26.46
CA ALA A 457 -5.42 20.04 27.54
C ALA A 457 -5.16 20.68 28.91
N LYS A 458 -6.02 20.35 29.83
CA LYS A 458 -5.93 20.73 31.26
C LYS A 458 -6.42 19.58 32.13
N PRO A 459 -5.89 19.42 33.33
CA PRO A 459 -6.42 18.48 34.32
C PRO A 459 -7.92 18.73 34.59
N GLY A 460 -8.67 17.65 34.79
CA GLY A 460 -10.10 17.68 35.04
C GLY A 460 -10.63 16.28 35.36
N GLY A 461 -11.84 16.18 35.91
CA GLY A 461 -12.41 14.91 36.33
C GLY A 461 -11.45 14.11 37.21
N LYS A 462 -11.18 12.85 36.79
CA LYS A 462 -10.20 12.00 37.51
C LYS A 462 -8.73 12.38 37.24
N VAL A 463 -8.42 13.13 36.17
CA VAL A 463 -7.05 13.49 35.79
C VAL A 463 -6.55 14.63 36.66
N LYS A 464 -5.59 14.33 37.56
CA LYS A 464 -4.98 15.28 38.49
C LYS A 464 -3.90 16.15 37.85
N ASP A 465 -3.09 15.54 37.04
CA ASP A 465 -2.01 16.14 36.27
C ASP A 465 -1.68 15.26 35.02
N TYR A 466 -0.75 15.71 34.18
CA TYR A 466 -0.22 14.91 33.08
C TYR A 466 1.20 15.34 32.73
N ALA A 467 2.00 14.41 32.24
CA ALA A 467 3.37 14.65 31.81
C ALA A 467 3.44 15.40 30.47
N GLN A 468 4.51 16.19 30.28
CA GLN A 468 4.79 16.81 28.98
C GLN A 468 5.33 15.82 27.95
N GLU A 469 5.84 14.67 28.40
CA GLU A 469 6.32 13.55 27.60
C GLU A 469 5.93 12.25 28.33
N GLY A 470 5.43 11.27 27.59
CA GLY A 470 5.00 10.02 28.21
C GLY A 470 4.77 8.90 27.21
N TYR A 471 4.49 7.72 27.73
CA TYR A 471 4.18 6.54 26.95
C TYR A 471 2.77 6.62 26.35
N ILE A 472 2.56 5.80 25.32
CA ILE A 472 1.25 5.55 24.71
C ILE A 472 0.89 4.10 25.00
N GLY A 473 -0.36 3.86 25.43
CA GLY A 473 -0.85 2.53 25.77
C GLY A 473 -2.26 2.25 25.27
N LEU A 474 -2.54 0.97 25.07
CA LEU A 474 -3.85 0.44 24.67
C LEU A 474 -4.43 -0.30 25.88
N GLN A 475 -5.61 0.07 26.32
CA GLN A 475 -6.26 -0.56 27.46
C GLN A 475 -7.04 -1.81 27.03
N ASN A 476 -6.96 -2.87 27.81
CA ASN A 476 -7.96 -3.92 27.89
C ASN A 476 -8.71 -3.77 29.22
N HIS A 477 -10.02 -3.67 29.19
CA HIS A 477 -10.80 -3.40 30.38
C HIS A 477 -11.38 -4.68 31.01
N ASP A 478 -11.87 -5.59 30.18
CA ASP A 478 -12.50 -6.83 30.64
C ASP A 478 -12.26 -8.00 29.65
N SER A 479 -12.74 -9.19 30.03
CA SER A 479 -12.60 -10.41 29.23
C SER A 479 -13.84 -10.79 28.43
N ILE A 480 -14.95 -10.04 28.55
CA ILE A 480 -16.25 -10.43 27.99
C ILE A 480 -16.45 -9.77 26.63
N SER A 481 -16.05 -8.50 26.52
CA SER A 481 -16.27 -7.66 25.34
C SER A 481 -14.94 -7.13 24.81
N PRO A 482 -14.10 -7.98 24.19
CA PRO A 482 -12.73 -7.62 23.86
C PRO A 482 -12.66 -6.49 22.83
N PRO A 483 -11.76 -5.51 23.03
CA PRO A 483 -11.36 -4.58 21.98
C PRO A 483 -10.40 -5.26 21.00
N TYR A 484 -10.37 -4.75 19.76
CA TYR A 484 -9.37 -5.12 18.77
C TYR A 484 -8.64 -3.88 18.30
N PHE A 485 -7.31 -4.00 18.07
CA PHE A 485 -6.48 -2.95 17.51
C PHE A 485 -5.61 -3.49 16.39
N ARG A 486 -5.24 -2.61 15.43
CA ARG A 486 -4.27 -2.89 14.37
C ARG A 486 -3.76 -1.59 13.75
N ASN A 487 -2.82 -1.68 12.82
CA ASN A 487 -2.36 -0.54 12.01
C ASN A 487 -1.90 0.64 12.88
N ILE A 488 -1.00 0.36 13.83
CA ILE A 488 -0.58 1.33 14.84
C ILE A 488 0.65 2.08 14.36
N TYR A 489 0.48 3.38 14.18
CA TYR A 489 1.49 4.28 13.64
C TYR A 489 1.68 5.50 14.52
N ILE A 490 2.89 6.06 14.50
CA ILE A 490 3.20 7.31 15.18
C ILE A 490 4.09 8.19 14.33
N LYS A 491 3.93 9.50 14.48
CA LYS A 491 4.80 10.51 13.92
C LYS A 491 5.18 11.47 15.02
N GLU A 492 6.48 11.66 15.25
CA GLU A 492 7.00 12.75 16.10
C GLU A 492 6.90 14.08 15.34
N LEU A 493 6.52 15.16 16.04
CA LEU A 493 6.32 16.49 15.50
C LEU A 493 7.47 17.45 15.83
#